data_5f687da67fa2573e60be26252d52c001
#
_entry.id   5f687da67fa2573e60be26252d52c001
#
_cell.length_a   1.000
_cell.length_b   1.000
_cell.length_c   1.000
_cell.angle_alpha   90.00
_cell.angle_beta   90.00
_cell.angle_gamma   90.00
#
_symmetry.space_group_name_H-M   'P 1'
#
loop_
_entity.id
_entity.type
_entity.pdbx_description
1 polymer ?
#
loop_
_entity_poly.entity_id
_entity_poly.type
_entity_poly.pdbx_seq_one_letter_code
_entity_poly.pdbx_strand_id
1 'polypeptide(L)'
;YGFRPNRSCEMAIREMLVFLNEGYEWIVDIDLEKFFDNVPQDRLMSLVHNIINDGDTESLIRKYLKAGVMIQGRYEKTDRGTPQGGNLSPLLSNIMLNELDKELERRGHKFVRYADDCIIFCKSKKSAERTMKRIVPYITEKLYLKVNLEKTVVSHVSKIKYLGYGFYRYKGKCRLRIHPKAMEKMKDRLRELTTRGNKWSNS
;
A
#
# COMPACT_ATOMS: atom_id res chain seq x y z
N TYR A 1 -0.95 1.76 8.17
CA TYR A 1 0.29 2.12 8.92
C TYR A 1 1.12 3.16 8.18
N GLY A 2 1.28 3.08 6.87
CA GLY A 2 2.07 4.02 6.10
C GLY A 2 1.52 5.44 6.10
N PHE A 3 2.39 6.44 6.20
CA PHE A 3 2.06 7.87 6.19
C PHE A 3 1.07 8.31 7.28
N ARG A 4 1.08 7.65 8.44
CA ARG A 4 0.23 7.99 9.58
C ARG A 4 1.09 8.38 10.79
N PRO A 5 0.69 9.43 11.57
CA PRO A 5 1.37 9.77 12.81
C PRO A 5 1.40 8.59 13.77
N ASN A 6 2.49 8.41 14.47
CA ASN A 6 2.68 7.35 15.48
C ASN A 6 2.47 5.92 14.94
N ARG A 7 2.65 5.71 13.63
CA ARG A 7 2.59 4.40 12.98
C ARG A 7 3.90 4.13 12.24
N SER A 8 4.32 2.86 12.19
CA SER A 8 5.57 2.45 11.56
C SER A 8 5.42 1.13 10.80
N CYS A 9 6.40 0.84 9.94
CA CYS A 9 6.55 -0.45 9.27
C CYS A 9 6.67 -1.59 10.29
N GLU A 10 7.44 -1.38 11.37
CA GLU A 10 7.62 -2.37 12.43
C GLU A 10 6.29 -2.70 13.12
N MET A 11 5.45 -1.71 13.41
CA MET A 11 4.13 -1.92 13.99
C MET A 11 3.23 -2.74 13.06
N ALA A 12 3.26 -2.46 11.74
CA ALA A 12 2.53 -3.25 10.75
C ALA A 12 2.97 -4.72 10.76
N ILE A 13 4.27 -4.97 10.80
CA ILE A 13 4.84 -6.32 10.86
C ILE A 13 4.49 -7.03 12.18
N ARG A 14 4.51 -6.33 13.31
CA ARG A 14 4.11 -6.90 14.60
C ARG A 14 2.64 -7.34 14.59
N GLU A 15 1.75 -6.52 14.05
CA GLU A 15 0.33 -6.86 13.91
C GLU A 15 0.13 -8.09 13.02
N MET A 16 0.85 -8.18 11.90
CA MET A 16 0.85 -9.38 11.06
C MET A 16 1.23 -10.63 11.85
N LEU A 17 2.29 -10.56 12.66
CA LEU A 17 2.73 -11.71 13.47
C LEU A 17 1.67 -12.14 14.48
N VAL A 18 0.90 -11.21 15.05
CA VAL A 18 -0.23 -11.53 15.93
C VAL A 18 -1.25 -12.37 15.15
N PHE A 19 -1.74 -11.89 14.00
CA PHE A 19 -2.73 -12.61 13.20
C PHE A 19 -2.23 -13.97 12.73
N LEU A 20 -0.96 -14.07 12.31
CA LEU A 20 -0.35 -15.33 11.86
C LEU A 20 -0.24 -16.35 13.02
N ASN A 21 0.04 -15.89 14.24
CA ASN A 21 0.08 -16.75 15.42
C ASN A 21 -1.31 -17.14 15.94
N GLU A 22 -2.36 -16.38 15.57
CA GLU A 22 -3.77 -16.75 15.76
C GLU A 22 -4.28 -17.75 14.69
N GLY A 23 -3.42 -18.19 13.77
CA GLY A 23 -3.75 -19.20 12.74
C GLY A 23 -4.32 -18.63 11.44
N TYR A 24 -4.21 -17.32 11.19
CA TYR A 24 -4.61 -16.70 9.91
C TYR A 24 -3.45 -16.77 8.91
N GLU A 25 -3.22 -17.91 8.31
CA GLU A 25 -2.04 -18.18 7.46
C GLU A 25 -2.27 -18.02 5.96
N TRP A 26 -3.53 -17.87 5.54
CA TRP A 26 -3.89 -17.59 4.16
C TRP A 26 -4.11 -16.11 3.96
N ILE A 27 -3.56 -15.59 2.89
CA ILE A 27 -3.45 -14.16 2.65
C ILE A 27 -4.06 -13.82 1.31
N VAL A 28 -4.83 -12.73 1.29
CA VAL A 28 -5.16 -11.98 0.07
C VAL A 28 -4.22 -10.79 0.03
N ASP A 29 -3.32 -10.80 -0.93
CA ASP A 29 -2.40 -9.69 -1.21
C ASP A 29 -3.03 -8.84 -2.32
N ILE A 30 -3.40 -7.61 -2.01
CA ILE A 30 -4.07 -6.68 -2.94
C ILE A 30 -3.03 -5.72 -3.51
N ASP A 31 -2.83 -5.76 -4.82
CA ASP A 31 -2.00 -4.81 -5.57
C ASP A 31 -2.89 -3.82 -6.33
N LEU A 32 -2.79 -2.54 -5.99
CA LEU A 32 -3.50 -1.48 -6.70
C LEU A 32 -2.64 -0.99 -7.88
N GLU A 33 -3.21 -1.03 -9.08
CA GLU A 33 -2.49 -0.65 -10.30
C GLU A 33 -2.19 0.85 -10.31
N LYS A 34 -0.88 1.20 -10.24
CA LYS A 34 -0.41 2.60 -10.29
C LYS A 34 -1.30 3.51 -9.44
N PHE A 35 -1.47 3.17 -8.16
CA PHE A 35 -2.47 3.78 -7.29
C PHE A 35 -2.46 5.31 -7.36
N PHE A 36 -1.30 5.95 -7.15
CA PHE A 36 -1.19 7.41 -7.18
C PHE A 36 -1.60 8.04 -8.51
N ASP A 37 -1.40 7.36 -9.63
CA ASP A 37 -1.77 7.85 -10.97
C ASP A 37 -3.26 7.62 -11.30
N ASN A 38 -3.90 6.67 -10.61
CA ASN A 38 -5.27 6.24 -10.91
C ASN A 38 -6.33 6.70 -9.91
N VAL A 39 -5.97 7.45 -8.85
CA VAL A 39 -6.94 7.96 -7.88
C VAL A 39 -8.01 8.83 -8.58
N PRO A 40 -9.30 8.51 -8.46
CA PRO A 40 -10.36 9.34 -9.05
C PRO A 40 -10.53 10.61 -8.22
N GLN A 41 -10.14 11.76 -8.79
CA GLN A 41 -10.10 13.04 -8.08
C GLN A 41 -11.47 13.48 -7.55
N ASP A 42 -12.56 13.27 -8.31
CA ASP A 42 -13.90 13.65 -7.86
C ASP A 42 -14.35 12.81 -6.65
N ARG A 43 -14.07 11.50 -6.68
CA ARG A 43 -14.36 10.63 -5.53
C ARG A 43 -13.54 11.03 -4.31
N LEU A 44 -12.26 11.29 -4.50
CA LEU A 44 -11.37 11.77 -3.44
C LEU A 44 -11.87 13.08 -2.86
N MET A 45 -12.24 14.06 -3.69
CA MET A 45 -12.76 15.36 -3.23
C MET A 45 -14.09 15.25 -2.49
N SER A 46 -14.95 14.32 -2.88
CA SER A 46 -16.17 14.01 -2.13
C SER A 46 -15.84 13.50 -0.71
N LEU A 47 -14.81 12.68 -0.55
CA LEU A 47 -14.35 12.22 0.77
C LEU A 47 -13.70 13.33 1.59
N VAL A 48 -12.93 14.20 0.93
CA VAL A 48 -12.31 15.39 1.57
C VAL A 48 -13.39 16.33 2.09
N HIS A 49 -14.42 16.61 1.28
CA HIS A 49 -15.58 17.45 1.68
C HIS A 49 -16.25 16.93 2.96
N ASN A 50 -16.48 15.63 3.05
CA ASN A 50 -17.09 15.02 4.24
C ASN A 50 -16.26 15.17 5.53
N ILE A 51 -14.96 15.45 5.40
CA ILE A 51 -14.03 15.59 6.53
C ILE A 51 -13.82 17.07 6.89
N ILE A 52 -13.59 17.92 5.90
CA ILE A 52 -13.15 19.31 6.11
C ILE A 52 -14.33 20.26 6.06
N ASN A 53 -15.24 20.11 5.11
CA ASN A 53 -16.40 20.98 4.87
C ASN A 53 -16.02 22.49 4.85
N ASP A 54 -14.91 22.82 4.19
CA ASP A 54 -14.40 24.18 4.03
C ASP A 54 -14.04 24.45 2.55
N GLY A 55 -14.77 25.38 1.92
CA GLY A 55 -14.68 25.64 0.50
C GLY A 55 -13.32 26.16 0.04
N ASP A 56 -12.65 26.98 0.84
CA ASP A 56 -11.36 27.55 0.48
C ASP A 56 -10.27 26.47 0.49
N THR A 57 -10.23 25.65 1.53
CA THR A 57 -9.30 24.51 1.61
C THR A 57 -9.56 23.50 0.50
N GLU A 58 -10.82 23.18 0.21
CA GLU A 58 -11.18 22.28 -0.89
C GLU A 58 -10.75 22.84 -2.26
N SER A 59 -10.94 24.16 -2.47
CA SER A 59 -10.48 24.83 -3.70
C SER A 59 -8.96 24.71 -3.87
N LEU A 60 -8.19 24.89 -2.81
CA LEU A 60 -6.74 24.73 -2.83
C LEU A 60 -6.33 23.29 -3.14
N ILE A 61 -6.99 22.31 -2.52
CA ILE A 61 -6.72 20.89 -2.80
C ILE A 61 -7.06 20.56 -4.26
N ARG A 62 -8.18 21.07 -4.80
CA ARG A 62 -8.53 20.88 -6.23
C ARG A 62 -7.49 21.51 -7.15
N LYS A 63 -6.99 22.71 -6.86
CA LYS A 63 -5.90 23.34 -7.63
C LYS A 63 -4.63 22.50 -7.57
N TYR A 64 -4.27 21.96 -6.40
CA TYR A 64 -3.14 21.08 -6.23
C TYR A 64 -3.28 19.80 -7.09
N LEU A 65 -4.44 19.14 -7.06
CA LEU A 65 -4.70 17.93 -7.86
C LEU A 65 -4.66 18.20 -9.37
N LYS A 66 -5.11 19.39 -9.82
CA LYS A 66 -5.13 19.81 -11.21
C LYS A 66 -3.85 20.50 -11.68
N ALA A 67 -2.87 20.66 -10.82
CA ALA A 67 -1.62 21.36 -11.16
C ALA A 67 -0.81 20.67 -12.27
N GLY A 68 -1.15 19.43 -12.61
CA GLY A 68 -0.45 18.67 -13.64
C GLY A 68 0.93 18.18 -13.19
N VAL A 69 1.65 17.57 -14.11
CA VAL A 69 3.00 17.06 -13.88
C VAL A 69 3.93 17.48 -15.03
N MET A 70 5.19 17.69 -14.70
CA MET A 70 6.23 17.91 -15.70
C MET A 70 6.89 16.58 -16.03
N ILE A 71 6.69 16.07 -17.25
CA ILE A 71 7.33 14.85 -17.75
C ILE A 71 8.29 15.22 -18.86
N GLN A 72 9.59 14.95 -18.66
CA GLN A 72 10.65 15.26 -19.61
C GLN A 72 10.59 16.71 -20.15
N GLY A 73 10.30 17.67 -19.27
CA GLY A 73 10.22 19.08 -19.62
C GLY A 73 8.92 19.50 -20.32
N ARG A 74 7.94 18.61 -20.47
CA ARG A 74 6.60 18.92 -20.99
C ARG A 74 5.57 18.90 -19.86
N TYR A 75 4.70 19.91 -19.87
CA TYR A 75 3.58 19.95 -18.93
C TYR A 75 2.46 19.04 -19.43
N GLU A 76 2.02 18.14 -18.57
CA GLU A 76 0.86 17.29 -18.79
C GLU A 76 -0.21 17.57 -17.74
N LYS A 77 -1.41 17.89 -18.20
CA LYS A 77 -2.59 18.07 -17.33
C LYS A 77 -3.04 16.70 -16.80
N THR A 78 -3.33 16.62 -15.52
CA THR A 78 -3.81 15.41 -14.88
C THR A 78 -5.28 15.55 -14.49
N ASP A 79 -6.14 14.68 -15.04
CA ASP A 79 -7.55 14.56 -14.67
C ASP A 79 -7.80 13.44 -13.65
N ARG A 80 -6.77 12.63 -13.39
CA ARG A 80 -6.74 11.55 -12.41
C ARG A 80 -5.43 11.57 -11.64
N GLY A 81 -5.43 10.88 -10.53
CA GLY A 81 -4.24 10.70 -9.71
C GLY A 81 -3.97 11.85 -8.75
N THR A 82 -2.95 11.64 -7.98
CA THR A 82 -2.35 12.62 -7.07
C THR A 82 -0.90 12.81 -7.48
N PRO A 83 -0.35 14.05 -7.46
CA PRO A 83 1.04 14.28 -7.86
C PRO A 83 2.02 13.39 -7.12
N GLN A 84 2.81 12.58 -7.84
CA GLN A 84 3.85 11.73 -7.24
C GLN A 84 4.94 12.62 -6.63
N GLY A 85 5.32 12.33 -5.37
CA GLY A 85 6.26 13.16 -4.62
C GLY A 85 5.68 14.45 -4.03
N GLY A 86 4.40 14.73 -4.26
CA GLY A 86 3.73 15.88 -3.66
C GLY A 86 3.45 15.68 -2.17
N ASN A 87 3.62 16.72 -1.37
CA ASN A 87 3.52 16.66 0.09
C ASN A 87 2.12 16.22 0.61
N LEU A 88 1.04 16.53 -0.11
CA LEU A 88 -0.33 16.15 0.24
C LEU A 88 -0.70 14.73 -0.23
N SER A 89 -0.02 14.19 -1.22
CA SER A 89 -0.39 12.92 -1.84
C SER A 89 -0.48 11.76 -0.85
N PRO A 90 0.42 11.60 0.14
CA PRO A 90 0.28 10.55 1.16
C PRO A 90 -0.96 10.70 2.04
N LEU A 91 -1.33 11.94 2.41
CA LEU A 91 -2.53 12.21 3.19
C LEU A 91 -3.80 11.90 2.38
N LEU A 92 -3.88 12.40 1.15
CA LEU A 92 -5.00 12.18 0.25
C LEU A 92 -5.18 10.69 -0.07
N SER A 93 -4.07 9.97 -0.26
CA SER A 93 -4.02 8.51 -0.39
C SER A 93 -4.68 7.81 0.81
N ASN A 94 -4.32 8.22 2.02
CA ASN A 94 -4.91 7.64 3.23
C ASN A 94 -6.40 7.99 3.38
N ILE A 95 -6.85 9.19 2.97
CA ILE A 95 -8.27 9.54 2.95
C ILE A 95 -9.03 8.60 2.01
N MET A 96 -8.53 8.39 0.80
CA MET A 96 -9.16 7.50 -0.19
C MET A 96 -9.23 6.05 0.31
N LEU A 97 -8.12 5.51 0.80
CA LEU A 97 -8.02 4.11 1.23
C LEU A 97 -8.63 3.84 2.59
N ASN A 98 -8.97 4.87 3.37
CA ASN A 98 -9.71 4.71 4.63
C ASN A 98 -11.11 4.10 4.40
N GLU A 99 -11.70 4.31 3.23
CA GLU A 99 -12.97 3.66 2.88
C GLU A 99 -12.80 2.14 2.71
N LEU A 100 -11.66 1.69 2.17
CA LEU A 100 -11.33 0.26 2.14
C LEU A 100 -11.10 -0.28 3.56
N ASP A 101 -10.38 0.47 4.42
CA ASP A 101 -10.14 0.08 5.81
C ASP A 101 -11.48 -0.11 6.54
N LYS A 102 -12.40 0.88 6.46
CA LYS A 102 -13.74 0.80 7.06
C LYS A 102 -14.55 -0.40 6.56
N GLU A 103 -14.48 -0.69 5.27
CA GLU A 103 -15.22 -1.82 4.70
C GLU A 103 -14.65 -3.16 5.17
N LEU A 104 -13.33 -3.29 5.28
CA LEU A 104 -12.68 -4.48 5.82
C LEU A 104 -13.03 -4.67 7.31
N GLU A 105 -13.01 -3.60 8.10
CA GLU A 105 -13.41 -3.60 9.51
C GLU A 105 -14.89 -3.98 9.67
N ARG A 106 -15.79 -3.36 8.89
CA ARG A 106 -17.22 -3.66 8.89
C ARG A 106 -17.53 -5.13 8.59
N ARG A 107 -16.72 -5.76 7.72
CA ARG A 107 -16.84 -7.20 7.41
C ARG A 107 -16.13 -8.10 8.41
N GLY A 108 -15.46 -7.55 9.43
CA GLY A 108 -14.73 -8.30 10.45
C GLY A 108 -13.45 -8.96 9.93
N HIS A 109 -12.85 -8.43 8.86
CA HIS A 109 -11.59 -8.95 8.34
C HIS A 109 -10.40 -8.49 9.18
N LYS A 110 -9.47 -9.41 9.43
CA LYS A 110 -8.13 -9.07 9.89
C LYS A 110 -7.30 -8.61 8.71
N PHE A 111 -6.71 -7.42 8.77
CA PHE A 111 -5.90 -6.88 7.68
C PHE A 111 -4.81 -5.96 8.19
N VAL A 112 -3.79 -5.78 7.38
CA VAL A 112 -2.74 -4.79 7.57
C VAL A 112 -2.55 -4.03 6.27
N ARG A 113 -2.66 -2.70 6.34
CA ARG A 113 -2.37 -1.83 5.20
C ARG A 113 -1.21 -0.90 5.50
N TYR A 114 -0.24 -0.84 4.59
CA TYR A 114 0.86 0.11 4.62
C TYR A 114 0.88 0.91 3.31
N ALA A 115 0.44 2.16 3.36
CA ALA A 115 0.13 2.96 2.17
C ALA A 115 -0.91 2.24 1.28
N ASP A 116 -0.56 1.92 0.04
CA ASP A 116 -1.37 1.18 -0.94
C ASP A 116 -1.23 -0.35 -0.85
N ASP A 117 -0.18 -0.85 -0.19
CA ASP A 117 0.00 -2.28 0.07
C ASP A 117 -0.99 -2.77 1.14
N CYS A 118 -1.95 -3.62 0.76
CA CYS A 118 -2.98 -4.15 1.65
C CYS A 118 -2.98 -5.68 1.67
N ILE A 119 -2.82 -6.24 2.87
CA ILE A 119 -2.88 -7.69 3.11
C ILE A 119 -4.06 -8.02 4.01
N ILE A 120 -4.92 -8.95 3.57
CA ILE A 120 -6.06 -9.46 4.34
C ILE A 120 -5.77 -10.91 4.76
N PHE A 121 -6.02 -11.20 6.03
CA PHE A 121 -5.70 -12.49 6.64
C PHE A 121 -6.92 -13.39 6.75
N CYS A 122 -6.77 -14.65 6.38
CA CYS A 122 -7.82 -15.66 6.38
C CYS A 122 -7.31 -16.97 7.00
N LYS A 123 -8.22 -17.76 7.59
CA LYS A 123 -7.88 -19.07 8.18
C LYS A 123 -7.74 -20.19 7.16
N SER A 124 -8.31 -20.04 5.96
CA SER A 124 -8.26 -21.08 4.91
C SER A 124 -8.16 -20.45 3.52
N LYS A 125 -7.64 -21.23 2.56
CA LYS A 125 -7.55 -20.85 1.15
C LYS A 125 -8.93 -20.47 0.58
N LYS A 126 -9.94 -21.31 0.85
CA LYS A 126 -11.32 -21.10 0.39
C LYS A 126 -11.92 -19.79 0.96
N SER A 127 -11.58 -19.42 2.22
CA SER A 127 -12.00 -18.15 2.80
C SER A 127 -11.30 -16.98 2.11
N ALA A 128 -9.99 -17.07 1.86
CA ALA A 128 -9.23 -16.04 1.17
C ALA A 128 -9.75 -15.80 -0.27
N GLU A 129 -10.02 -16.86 -1.01
CA GLU A 129 -10.60 -16.76 -2.36
C GLU A 129 -11.98 -16.07 -2.36
N ARG A 130 -12.84 -16.40 -1.39
CA ARG A 130 -14.14 -15.73 -1.23
C ARG A 130 -13.98 -14.27 -0.85
N THR A 131 -13.03 -13.95 0.01
CA THR A 131 -12.73 -12.57 0.41
C THR A 131 -12.25 -11.77 -0.79
N MET A 132 -11.30 -12.29 -1.57
CA MET A 132 -10.82 -11.63 -2.79
C MET A 132 -11.96 -11.34 -3.77
N LYS A 133 -12.82 -12.34 -4.04
CA LYS A 133 -13.99 -12.20 -4.95
C LYS A 133 -14.98 -11.12 -4.51
N ARG A 134 -15.01 -10.75 -3.23
CA ARG A 134 -15.92 -9.72 -2.69
C ARG A 134 -15.26 -8.36 -2.53
N ILE A 135 -13.97 -8.32 -2.25
CA ILE A 135 -13.24 -7.06 -2.01
C ILE A 135 -12.80 -6.42 -3.32
N VAL A 136 -12.37 -7.21 -4.32
CA VAL A 136 -11.98 -6.65 -5.63
C VAL A 136 -13.13 -5.85 -6.26
N PRO A 137 -14.38 -6.34 -6.39
CA PRO A 137 -15.49 -5.53 -6.88
C PRO A 137 -15.75 -4.27 -6.05
N TYR A 138 -15.63 -4.34 -4.73
CA TYR A 138 -15.77 -3.14 -3.90
C TYR A 138 -14.74 -2.07 -4.25
N ILE A 139 -13.47 -2.45 -4.43
CA ILE A 139 -12.40 -1.54 -4.81
C ILE A 139 -12.67 -0.93 -6.19
N THR A 140 -13.09 -1.74 -7.16
CA THR A 140 -13.27 -1.28 -8.55
C THR A 140 -14.58 -0.50 -8.77
N GLU A 141 -15.68 -0.92 -8.14
CA GLU A 141 -17.02 -0.37 -8.40
C GLU A 141 -17.42 0.73 -7.40
N LYS A 142 -16.89 0.71 -6.17
CA LYS A 142 -17.23 1.69 -5.12
C LYS A 142 -16.14 2.74 -4.91
N LEU A 143 -14.88 2.33 -5.00
CA LEU A 143 -13.75 3.25 -4.87
C LEU A 143 -13.25 3.74 -6.24
N TYR A 144 -13.67 3.11 -7.33
CA TYR A 144 -13.23 3.40 -8.69
C TYR A 144 -11.70 3.33 -8.87
N LEU A 145 -11.05 2.47 -8.07
CA LEU A 145 -9.63 2.19 -8.14
C LEU A 145 -9.38 0.98 -9.04
N LYS A 146 -8.21 0.95 -9.67
CA LYS A 146 -7.81 -0.18 -10.49
C LYS A 146 -7.04 -1.21 -9.65
N VAL A 147 -7.44 -2.47 -9.76
CA VAL A 147 -6.74 -3.60 -9.14
C VAL A 147 -5.92 -4.32 -10.19
N ASN A 148 -4.64 -4.54 -9.91
CA ASN A 148 -3.80 -5.38 -10.75
C ASN A 148 -4.10 -6.85 -10.46
N LEU A 149 -4.95 -7.47 -11.30
CA LEU A 149 -5.40 -8.85 -11.12
C LEU A 149 -4.29 -9.89 -11.28
N GLU A 150 -3.22 -9.57 -12.01
CA GLU A 150 -2.08 -10.49 -12.18
C GLU A 150 -1.21 -10.58 -10.92
N LYS A 151 -1.12 -9.47 -10.16
CA LYS A 151 -0.35 -9.39 -8.92
C LYS A 151 -1.19 -9.61 -7.67
N THR A 152 -2.51 -9.37 -7.75
CA THR A 152 -3.42 -9.65 -6.63
C THR A 152 -3.61 -11.14 -6.49
N VAL A 153 -3.11 -11.71 -5.39
CA VAL A 153 -3.01 -13.16 -5.23
C VAL A 153 -3.53 -13.65 -3.90
N VAL A 154 -4.06 -14.88 -3.92
CA VAL A 154 -4.30 -15.66 -2.71
C VAL A 154 -3.14 -16.63 -2.52
N SER A 155 -2.43 -16.51 -1.41
CA SER A 155 -1.30 -17.39 -1.13
C SER A 155 -1.16 -17.71 0.36
N HIS A 156 -0.41 -18.78 0.65
CA HIS A 156 -0.01 -19.08 2.03
C HIS A 156 1.13 -18.16 2.43
N VAL A 157 1.15 -17.74 3.69
CA VAL A 157 2.11 -16.76 4.26
C VAL A 157 3.58 -17.09 3.99
N SER A 158 3.93 -18.38 3.91
CA SER A 158 5.32 -18.80 3.62
C SER A 158 5.86 -18.34 2.26
N LYS A 159 4.99 -17.95 1.34
CA LYS A 159 5.32 -17.49 -0.02
C LYS A 159 5.33 -15.98 -0.17
N ILE A 160 4.92 -15.24 0.87
CA ILE A 160 4.74 -13.80 0.80
C ILE A 160 6.02 -13.06 1.16
N LYS A 161 6.22 -11.96 0.46
CA LYS A 161 7.13 -10.88 0.81
C LYS A 161 6.30 -9.65 1.14
N TYR A 162 6.46 -9.12 2.35
CA TYR A 162 5.80 -7.87 2.74
C TYR A 162 6.78 -6.94 3.45
N LEU A 163 6.86 -5.69 3.01
CA LEU A 163 7.76 -4.66 3.54
C LEU A 163 9.23 -5.12 3.71
N GLY A 164 9.70 -5.98 2.78
CA GLY A 164 11.07 -6.51 2.81
C GLY A 164 11.26 -7.78 3.64
N TYR A 165 10.23 -8.26 4.32
CA TYR A 165 10.28 -9.44 5.16
C TYR A 165 9.59 -10.64 4.51
N GLY A 166 10.05 -11.84 4.87
CA GLY A 166 9.37 -13.12 4.67
C GLY A 166 9.03 -13.75 6.02
N PHE A 167 8.17 -14.76 5.98
CA PHE A 167 7.64 -15.40 7.18
C PHE A 167 7.92 -16.90 7.15
N TYR A 168 8.20 -17.49 8.31
CA TYR A 168 8.41 -18.92 8.44
C TYR A 168 7.95 -19.43 9.81
N ARG A 169 7.65 -20.73 9.91
CA ARG A 169 7.30 -21.36 11.20
C ARG A 169 8.52 -22.01 11.83
N TYR A 170 8.65 -21.77 13.13
CA TYR A 170 9.65 -22.44 13.97
C TYR A 170 9.05 -22.72 15.36
N LYS A 171 9.09 -23.98 15.78
CA LYS A 171 8.52 -24.44 17.06
C LYS A 171 7.08 -23.97 17.27
N GLY A 172 6.23 -24.14 16.25
CA GLY A 172 4.82 -23.77 16.29
C GLY A 172 4.49 -22.27 16.19
N LYS A 173 5.48 -21.39 16.20
CA LYS A 173 5.29 -19.93 16.09
C LYS A 173 5.74 -19.39 14.73
N CYS A 174 5.02 -18.43 14.22
CA CYS A 174 5.42 -17.66 13.05
C CYS A 174 6.53 -16.66 13.44
N ARG A 175 7.57 -16.60 12.65
CA ARG A 175 8.73 -15.73 12.83
C ARG A 175 9.08 -14.99 11.54
N LEU A 176 9.83 -13.90 11.68
CA LEU A 176 10.33 -13.09 10.57
C LEU A 176 11.69 -13.57 10.11
N ARG A 177 11.92 -13.40 8.81
CA ARG A 177 13.26 -13.39 8.21
C ARG A 177 13.32 -12.22 7.21
N ILE A 178 14.50 -11.69 6.99
CA ILE A 178 14.71 -10.78 5.87
C ILE A 178 14.47 -11.58 4.59
N HIS A 179 13.67 -11.04 3.68
CA HIS A 179 13.39 -11.73 2.42
C HIS A 179 14.67 -11.82 1.57
N PRO A 180 14.97 -12.96 0.90
CA PRO A 180 16.19 -13.13 0.11
C PRO A 180 16.46 -12.00 -0.90
N LYS A 181 15.43 -11.55 -1.61
CA LYS A 181 15.53 -10.42 -2.55
C LYS A 181 15.92 -9.09 -1.87
N ALA A 182 15.51 -8.86 -0.62
CA ALA A 182 15.91 -7.65 0.11
C ALA A 182 17.37 -7.74 0.56
N MET A 183 17.81 -8.91 0.97
CA MET A 183 19.21 -9.19 1.31
C MET A 183 20.13 -9.04 0.10
N GLU A 184 19.71 -9.56 -1.06
CA GLU A 184 20.44 -9.44 -2.31
C GLU A 184 20.60 -7.98 -2.74
N LYS A 185 19.51 -7.21 -2.74
CA LYS A 185 19.54 -5.77 -3.02
C LYS A 185 20.49 -5.01 -2.09
N MET A 186 20.52 -5.36 -0.80
CA MET A 186 21.44 -4.77 0.16
C MET A 186 22.91 -5.12 -0.17
N LYS A 187 23.17 -6.40 -0.48
CA LYS A 187 24.53 -6.86 -0.88
C LYS A 187 25.01 -6.16 -2.15
N ASP A 188 24.16 -6.01 -3.14
CA ASP A 188 24.50 -5.33 -4.39
C ASP A 188 24.81 -3.86 -4.15
N ARG A 189 24.01 -3.19 -3.31
CA ARG A 189 24.28 -1.80 -2.93
C ARG A 189 25.59 -1.64 -2.16
N LEU A 190 25.92 -2.57 -1.25
CA LEU A 190 27.19 -2.59 -0.56
C LEU A 190 28.36 -2.78 -1.54
N ARG A 191 28.24 -3.73 -2.48
CA ARG A 191 29.28 -3.95 -3.52
C ARG A 191 29.51 -2.69 -4.34
N GLU A 192 28.44 -2.04 -4.78
CA GLU A 192 28.49 -0.78 -5.52
C GLU A 192 29.25 0.32 -4.76
N LEU A 193 28.94 0.48 -3.47
CA LEU A 193 29.56 1.49 -2.61
C LEU A 193 31.00 1.16 -2.24
N THR A 194 31.37 -0.12 -2.21
CA THR A 194 32.75 -0.58 -1.81
C THR A 194 33.64 -0.91 -2.99
N THR A 195 33.16 -0.79 -4.24
CA THR A 195 33.98 -1.02 -5.44
C THR A 195 35.12 0.01 -5.52
N ARG A 196 36.38 -0.46 -5.56
CA ARG A 196 37.54 0.39 -5.75
C ARG A 196 37.44 1.10 -7.10
N GLY A 197 37.38 2.42 -7.09
CA GLY A 197 37.25 3.25 -8.31
C GLY A 197 36.04 4.17 -8.38
N ASN A 198 35.08 4.06 -7.48
CA ASN A 198 34.06 5.11 -7.32
C ASN A 198 34.75 6.36 -6.79
N LYS A 199 35.03 7.32 -7.67
CA LYS A 199 35.49 8.67 -7.30
C LYS A 199 34.35 9.39 -6.58
N TRP A 200 34.25 9.20 -5.27
CA TRP A 200 33.57 10.17 -4.44
C TRP A 200 34.52 11.37 -4.37
N SER A 201 34.25 12.41 -5.15
CA SER A 201 34.92 13.69 -4.98
C SER A 201 34.55 14.19 -3.58
N ASN A 202 35.56 14.31 -2.72
CA ASN A 202 35.47 15.12 -1.52
C ASN A 202 35.17 16.56 -1.95
N SER A 203 33.94 17.02 -1.81
CA SER A 203 33.57 18.43 -1.84
C SER A 203 32.86 18.74 -0.54
#